data_af9ed5b6895c999d09e1b1a4870c057b
#
_entry.id   af9ed5b6895c999d09e1b1a4870c057b
#
_cell.length_a   1.000
_cell.length_b   1.000
_cell.length_c   1.000
_cell.angle_alpha   90.00
_cell.angle_beta   90.00
_cell.angle_gamma   90.00
#
_symmetry.space_group_name_H-M   'P 1'
#
loop_
_entity.id
_entity.type
_entity.pdbx_description
1 polymer ?
#
loop_
_entity_poly.entity_id
_entity_poly.type
_entity_poly.pdbx_seq_one_letter_code
_entity_poly.pdbx_strand_id
1 'polypeptide(L)'
;MGRGRSAVVAVCLGAVLVAGCGTESGSKGDPGPGSGAAEAAGSASPSTAEEYEAAAREEHDSAWPAVAEKCRDVPSEPTAAASGSPADGSGPQPENPKYAENHAYKQTTDMSPAEQCRGEAHAALIGAALKDAAPADLRDERRTLRVIKGLGYARDTVGARQAGPDAVAWNVFVAGAGPCISGGTGPDGGIEVHGAYLEGGCVEPVGGH
;
A
#
# COMPACT_ATOMS: atom_id res chain seq x y z
N MET A 1 4.48 24.11 -46.38
CA MET A 1 5.58 23.20 -46.84
C MET A 1 6.45 22.87 -45.65
N GLY A 2 6.33 21.71 -45.07
CA GLY A 2 7.10 21.27 -43.89
C GLY A 2 7.06 19.75 -43.81
N ARG A 3 8.17 19.15 -44.13
CA ARG A 3 8.41 17.73 -44.37
C ARG A 3 8.25 16.87 -43.08
N GLY A 4 7.49 15.81 -43.21
CA GLY A 4 7.42 14.72 -42.21
C GLY A 4 8.76 13.99 -42.06
N ARG A 5 9.05 13.59 -40.84
CA ARG A 5 10.10 12.62 -40.51
C ARG A 5 9.41 11.38 -39.90
N SER A 6 9.34 10.35 -40.72
CA SER A 6 8.95 8.99 -40.25
C SER A 6 10.09 8.40 -39.43
N ALA A 7 9.83 8.04 -38.19
CA ALA A 7 10.73 7.22 -37.39
C ALA A 7 10.28 5.78 -37.48
N VAL A 8 11.15 4.93 -38.03
CA VAL A 8 10.98 3.47 -38.07
C VAL A 8 11.41 2.92 -36.72
N VAL A 9 10.49 2.28 -36.02
CA VAL A 9 10.77 1.52 -34.79
C VAL A 9 10.99 0.07 -35.17
N ALA A 10 12.20 -0.42 -34.95
CA ALA A 10 12.55 -1.82 -35.09
C ALA A 10 12.08 -2.62 -33.88
N VAL A 11 11.25 -3.63 -34.11
CA VAL A 11 10.79 -4.59 -33.12
C VAL A 11 11.76 -5.76 -33.08
N CYS A 12 12.49 -5.90 -31.97
CA CYS A 12 13.27 -7.12 -31.68
C CYS A 12 12.38 -8.15 -30.96
N LEU A 13 12.00 -9.20 -31.66
CA LEU A 13 11.41 -10.40 -31.05
C LEU A 13 12.54 -11.21 -30.38
N GLY A 14 12.54 -11.26 -29.05
CA GLY A 14 13.35 -12.19 -28.27
C GLY A 14 12.47 -13.36 -27.79
N ALA A 15 12.63 -14.53 -28.37
CA ALA A 15 12.02 -15.76 -27.89
C ALA A 15 12.86 -16.31 -26.72
N VAL A 16 12.27 -16.41 -25.52
CA VAL A 16 12.87 -17.17 -24.41
C VAL A 16 12.03 -18.40 -24.16
N LEU A 17 12.58 -19.55 -24.57
CA LEU A 17 12.10 -20.88 -24.19
C LEU A 17 12.70 -21.24 -22.83
N VAL A 18 11.88 -21.35 -21.80
CA VAL A 18 12.25 -21.97 -20.53
C VAL A 18 11.36 -23.18 -20.33
N ALA A 19 11.88 -24.34 -20.72
CA ALA A 19 11.37 -25.64 -20.28
C ALA A 19 12.32 -26.16 -19.20
N GLY A 20 11.80 -26.44 -18.01
CA GLY A 20 12.60 -26.99 -16.92
C GLY A 20 11.70 -27.49 -15.79
N CYS A 21 10.92 -28.55 -16.04
CA CYS A 21 10.45 -29.44 -14.99
C CYS A 21 11.58 -30.43 -14.67
N GLY A 22 12.05 -30.44 -13.45
CA GLY A 22 12.99 -31.43 -12.93
C GLY A 22 12.50 -31.97 -11.60
N THR A 23 11.89 -33.14 -11.65
CA THR A 23 11.54 -34.01 -10.53
C THR A 23 12.76 -34.67 -9.93
N GLU A 24 12.68 -34.85 -8.61
CA GLU A 24 13.48 -35.66 -7.70
C GLU A 24 14.09 -36.93 -8.27
N SER A 25 15.26 -37.28 -7.76
CA SER A 25 15.53 -38.60 -7.17
C SER A 25 16.93 -38.66 -6.59
N GLY A 26 17.01 -39.11 -5.34
CA GLY A 26 18.26 -39.26 -4.61
C GLY A 26 19.15 -40.33 -5.22
N SER A 27 20.45 -40.11 -5.13
CA SER A 27 21.46 -41.16 -5.11
C SER A 27 22.73 -40.70 -4.45
N LYS A 28 23.21 -41.54 -3.53
CA LYS A 28 24.50 -41.43 -2.88
C LYS A 28 25.63 -41.53 -3.91
N GLY A 29 26.63 -40.64 -3.77
CA GLY A 29 27.86 -40.74 -4.55
C GLY A 29 28.90 -39.73 -4.09
N ASP A 30 30.05 -40.23 -3.74
CA ASP A 30 31.34 -39.78 -3.26
C ASP A 30 31.81 -38.35 -3.57
N PRO A 31 32.69 -37.79 -2.69
CA PRO A 31 33.21 -36.44 -2.81
C PRO A 31 34.43 -36.34 -3.73
N GLY A 32 34.28 -35.62 -4.84
CA GLY A 32 35.35 -35.17 -5.71
C GLY A 32 35.66 -33.66 -5.46
N PRO A 33 36.94 -33.23 -5.44
CA PRO A 33 37.29 -31.85 -5.12
C PRO A 33 37.30 -30.94 -6.37
N GLY A 34 36.67 -29.80 -6.25
CA GLY A 34 37.05 -28.63 -7.01
C GLY A 34 36.10 -28.16 -8.09
N SER A 35 35.31 -27.14 -7.76
CA SER A 35 35.08 -25.98 -8.63
C SER A 35 34.34 -24.92 -7.83
N GLY A 36 34.91 -23.73 -7.75
CA GLY A 36 34.32 -22.58 -7.07
C GLY A 36 32.95 -22.24 -7.66
N ALA A 37 31.91 -22.57 -6.95
CA ALA A 37 30.59 -22.03 -7.16
C ALA A 37 30.58 -20.61 -6.62
N ALA A 38 30.41 -19.63 -7.51
CA ALA A 38 29.97 -18.32 -7.11
C ALA A 38 28.64 -18.51 -6.35
N GLU A 39 28.63 -18.25 -5.07
CA GLU A 39 27.43 -18.17 -4.27
C GLU A 39 26.58 -17.05 -4.85
N ALA A 40 25.60 -17.43 -5.65
CA ALA A 40 24.46 -16.56 -5.85
C ALA A 40 23.87 -16.34 -4.46
N ALA A 41 23.98 -15.10 -3.96
CA ALA A 41 23.29 -14.68 -2.75
C ALA A 41 21.80 -14.86 -3.00
N GLY A 42 21.29 -16.04 -2.69
CA GLY A 42 19.88 -16.33 -2.67
C GLY A 42 19.28 -15.49 -1.56
N SER A 43 18.49 -14.48 -1.94
CA SER A 43 17.64 -13.79 -0.97
C SER A 43 16.77 -14.85 -0.29
N ALA A 44 17.10 -15.17 0.94
CA ALA A 44 16.28 -16.05 1.75
C ALA A 44 14.91 -15.36 1.90
N SER A 45 13.85 -16.08 1.60
CA SER A 45 12.49 -15.56 1.88
C SER A 45 12.36 -15.35 3.39
N PRO A 46 11.73 -14.21 3.82
CA PRO A 46 11.52 -13.93 5.23
C PRO A 46 10.78 -15.07 5.91
N SER A 47 11.21 -15.46 7.09
CA SER A 47 10.72 -16.61 7.84
C SER A 47 9.82 -16.23 9.01
N THR A 48 9.85 -14.97 9.43
CA THR A 48 9.00 -14.42 10.51
C THR A 48 8.17 -13.25 10.02
N ALA A 49 7.11 -12.91 10.74
CA ALA A 49 6.28 -11.74 10.45
C ALA A 49 7.11 -10.45 10.46
N GLU A 50 8.02 -10.31 11.42
CA GLU A 50 8.90 -9.14 11.57
C GLU A 50 9.86 -8.98 10.38
N GLU A 51 10.44 -10.09 9.91
CA GLU A 51 11.29 -10.09 8.72
C GLU A 51 10.50 -9.73 7.45
N TYR A 52 9.25 -10.20 7.36
CA TYR A 52 8.37 -9.88 6.25
C TYR A 52 8.01 -8.38 6.24
N GLU A 53 7.66 -7.82 7.39
CA GLU A 53 7.37 -6.39 7.54
C GLU A 53 8.60 -5.52 7.24
N ALA A 54 9.79 -5.95 7.70
CA ALA A 54 11.03 -5.25 7.41
C ALA A 54 11.34 -5.24 5.90
N ALA A 55 11.20 -6.40 5.24
CA ALA A 55 11.41 -6.51 3.79
C ALA A 55 10.40 -5.67 2.99
N ALA A 56 9.13 -5.69 3.39
CA ALA A 56 8.09 -4.89 2.76
C ALA A 56 8.33 -3.37 2.94
N ARG A 57 8.88 -2.98 4.10
CA ARG A 57 9.27 -1.59 4.35
C ARG A 57 10.46 -1.16 3.50
N GLU A 58 11.46 -2.04 3.34
CA GLU A 58 12.62 -1.78 2.48
C GLU A 58 12.19 -1.62 1.01
N GLU A 59 11.28 -2.47 0.53
CA GLU A 59 10.69 -2.35 -0.80
C GLU A 59 9.95 -1.01 -0.96
N HIS A 60 9.13 -0.63 0.02
CA HIS A 60 8.46 0.66 0.03
C HIS A 60 9.46 1.82 -0.03
N ASP A 61 10.46 1.84 0.83
CA ASP A 61 11.43 2.92 0.93
C ASP A 61 12.29 3.03 -0.34
N SER A 62 12.55 1.91 -1.00
CA SER A 62 13.19 1.86 -2.33
C SER A 62 12.30 2.46 -3.43
N ALA A 63 11.00 2.16 -3.41
CA ALA A 63 10.04 2.69 -4.38
C ALA A 63 9.75 4.18 -4.15
N TRP A 64 9.80 4.65 -2.91
CA TRP A 64 9.44 6.00 -2.49
C TRP A 64 10.55 6.70 -1.68
N PRO A 65 11.75 6.92 -2.26
CA PRO A 65 12.91 7.42 -1.52
C PRO A 65 12.68 8.81 -0.90
N ALA A 66 11.88 9.67 -1.51
CA ALA A 66 11.56 10.99 -0.95
C ALA A 66 10.65 10.89 0.29
N VAL A 67 9.76 9.91 0.34
CA VAL A 67 8.92 9.62 1.52
C VAL A 67 9.78 9.02 2.63
N ALA A 68 10.63 8.06 2.29
CA ALA A 68 11.56 7.42 3.22
C ALA A 68 12.49 8.46 3.87
N GLU A 69 13.06 9.37 3.09
CA GLU A 69 13.91 10.46 3.58
C GLU A 69 13.16 11.38 4.54
N LYS A 70 11.94 11.80 4.17
CA LYS A 70 11.11 12.68 5.00
C LYS A 70 10.80 12.07 6.37
N CYS A 71 10.63 10.75 6.44
CA CYS A 71 10.19 10.05 7.64
C CYS A 71 11.30 9.24 8.33
N ARG A 72 12.56 9.41 7.93
CA ARG A 72 13.71 8.62 8.42
C ARG A 72 13.87 8.67 9.93
N ASP A 73 13.75 9.84 10.53
CA ASP A 73 14.03 10.06 11.94
C ASP A 73 12.76 9.97 12.82
N VAL A 74 11.65 9.51 12.24
CA VAL A 74 10.40 9.35 12.98
C VAL A 74 10.34 7.95 13.61
N PRO A 75 10.02 7.83 14.92
CA PRO A 75 9.98 6.55 15.61
C PRO A 75 8.98 5.57 14.98
N SER A 76 9.42 4.32 14.82
CA SER A 76 8.57 3.21 14.33
C SER A 76 7.75 2.54 15.44
N GLU A 77 8.15 2.75 16.70
CA GLU A 77 7.43 2.23 17.84
C GLU A 77 6.17 3.08 18.13
N PRO A 78 5.02 2.47 18.41
CA PRO A 78 3.86 3.20 18.87
C PRO A 78 4.21 3.93 20.17
N THR A 79 4.05 5.24 20.20
CA THR A 79 4.17 5.95 21.48
C THR A 79 2.96 5.58 22.34
N ALA A 80 3.20 5.26 23.61
CA ALA A 80 2.17 4.87 24.58
C ALA A 80 1.02 5.90 24.71
N ALA A 81 1.19 7.10 24.15
CA ALA A 81 0.17 8.14 24.06
C ALA A 81 -0.77 7.99 22.83
N ALA A 82 -0.37 7.21 21.82
CA ALA A 82 -1.20 6.94 20.64
C ALA A 82 -2.09 5.70 20.81
N SER A 83 -1.74 4.83 21.77
CA SER A 83 -2.64 3.80 22.24
C SER A 83 -3.76 4.51 22.99
N GLY A 84 -4.86 4.80 22.29
CA GLY A 84 -6.12 5.06 22.94
C GLY A 84 -6.43 3.82 23.78
N SER A 85 -5.87 3.74 24.99
CA SER A 85 -6.26 2.77 26.00
C SER A 85 -7.78 2.71 26.00
N PRO A 86 -8.36 1.52 26.02
CA PRO A 86 -9.74 1.42 26.46
C PRO A 86 -9.76 2.15 27.80
N ALA A 87 -10.45 3.27 27.84
CA ALA A 87 -10.53 4.13 29.01
C ALA A 87 -10.70 3.23 30.22
N ASP A 88 -9.77 3.33 31.15
CA ASP A 88 -9.95 2.81 32.49
C ASP A 88 -11.33 3.33 32.92
N GLY A 89 -12.35 2.52 33.00
CA GLY A 89 -13.76 2.78 33.22
C GLY A 89 -14.22 4.06 33.96
N SER A 90 -13.45 5.14 33.93
CA SER A 90 -13.69 6.43 34.59
C SER A 90 -14.29 7.51 33.68
N GLY A 91 -14.44 7.25 32.38
CA GLY A 91 -15.22 8.13 31.48
C GLY A 91 -16.70 7.81 31.51
N PRO A 92 -17.59 8.71 31.00
CA PRO A 92 -19.02 8.41 30.87
C PRO A 92 -19.16 7.14 30.01
N GLN A 93 -19.60 6.07 30.64
CA GLN A 93 -19.86 4.82 29.93
C GLN A 93 -20.93 5.08 28.88
N PRO A 94 -20.74 4.60 27.64
CA PRO A 94 -21.80 4.67 26.64
C PRO A 94 -23.06 4.01 27.21
N GLU A 95 -24.22 4.58 26.96
CA GLU A 95 -25.52 4.08 27.41
C GLU A 95 -25.75 2.60 27.10
N ASN A 96 -25.03 2.06 26.13
CA ASN A 96 -25.03 0.64 25.78
C ASN A 96 -23.58 0.14 25.63
N PRO A 97 -23.02 -0.59 26.63
CA PRO A 97 -21.68 -1.15 26.53
C PRO A 97 -21.50 -2.10 25.31
N LYS A 98 -22.56 -2.81 24.90
CA LYS A 98 -22.56 -3.68 23.74
C LYS A 98 -22.48 -2.90 22.42
N TYR A 99 -22.73 -1.61 22.42
CA TYR A 99 -22.60 -0.77 21.23
C TYR A 99 -21.15 -0.73 20.74
N ALA A 100 -20.20 -0.58 21.64
CA ALA A 100 -18.78 -0.59 21.31
C ALA A 100 -18.32 -1.93 20.75
N GLU A 101 -18.79 -3.05 21.36
CA GLU A 101 -18.50 -4.41 20.88
C GLU A 101 -19.11 -4.63 19.48
N ASN A 102 -20.37 -4.21 19.28
CA ASN A 102 -21.05 -4.35 17.99
C ASN A 102 -20.47 -3.49 16.88
N HIS A 103 -19.62 -2.50 17.20
CA HIS A 103 -18.97 -1.62 16.22
C HIS A 103 -17.46 -1.82 16.16
N ALA A 104 -16.92 -2.85 16.82
CA ALA A 104 -15.49 -3.15 16.82
C ALA A 104 -14.93 -3.36 15.40
N TYR A 105 -15.74 -3.87 14.48
CA TYR A 105 -15.36 -4.05 13.08
C TYR A 105 -15.03 -2.73 12.34
N LYS A 106 -15.51 -1.59 12.84
CA LYS A 106 -15.20 -0.25 12.33
C LYS A 106 -13.96 0.37 12.96
N GLN A 107 -13.35 -0.29 13.93
CA GLN A 107 -12.12 0.20 14.53
C GLN A 107 -10.96 0.00 13.55
N THR A 108 -10.07 0.97 13.52
CA THR A 108 -8.82 0.89 12.77
C THR A 108 -7.68 0.43 13.67
N THR A 109 -6.68 -0.18 13.09
CA THR A 109 -5.43 -0.46 13.78
C THR A 109 -4.73 0.85 14.17
N ASP A 110 -4.05 0.85 15.30
CA ASP A 110 -3.19 1.97 15.69
C ASP A 110 -2.02 2.09 14.72
N MET A 111 -1.62 3.31 14.46
CA MET A 111 -0.45 3.61 13.63
C MET A 111 0.70 4.10 14.48
N SER A 112 1.91 3.65 14.15
CA SER A 112 3.13 4.26 14.69
C SER A 112 3.33 5.68 14.12
N PRO A 113 4.10 6.55 14.78
CA PRO A 113 4.44 7.86 14.23
C PRO A 113 5.10 7.79 12.84
N ALA A 114 5.90 6.75 12.57
CA ALA A 114 6.52 6.54 11.25
C ALA A 114 5.50 6.19 10.18
N GLU A 115 4.51 5.35 10.48
CA GLU A 115 3.40 5.04 9.57
C GLU A 115 2.53 6.26 9.30
N GLN A 116 2.23 7.04 10.34
CA GLN A 116 1.50 8.30 10.20
C GLN A 116 2.26 9.26 9.29
N CYS A 117 3.56 9.46 9.50
CA CYS A 117 4.40 10.32 8.66
C CYS A 117 4.39 9.88 7.19
N ARG A 118 4.57 8.58 6.93
CA ARG A 118 4.52 8.02 5.57
C ARG A 118 3.15 8.21 4.94
N GLY A 119 2.09 7.92 5.68
CA GLY A 119 0.71 8.14 5.24
C GLY A 119 0.46 9.60 4.83
N GLU A 120 0.85 10.55 5.65
CA GLU A 120 0.72 11.98 5.36
C GLU A 120 1.54 12.42 4.14
N ALA A 121 2.74 11.85 3.97
CA ALA A 121 3.56 12.12 2.79
C ALA A 121 2.87 11.61 1.51
N HIS A 122 2.33 10.40 1.52
CA HIS A 122 1.57 9.86 0.40
C HIS A 122 0.25 10.60 0.17
N ALA A 123 -0.47 10.99 1.23
CA ALA A 123 -1.68 11.81 1.14
C ALA A 123 -1.40 13.14 0.41
N ALA A 124 -0.25 13.76 0.69
CA ALA A 124 0.18 14.98 0.01
C ALA A 124 0.45 14.74 -1.48
N LEU A 125 1.11 13.62 -1.85
CA LEU A 125 1.35 13.24 -3.25
C LEU A 125 0.04 13.00 -4.00
N ILE A 126 -0.88 12.26 -3.41
CA ILE A 126 -2.20 11.98 -4.00
C ILE A 126 -2.99 13.28 -4.15
N GLY A 127 -3.02 14.10 -3.09
CA GLY A 127 -3.71 15.38 -3.11
C GLY A 127 -3.21 16.33 -4.20
N ALA A 128 -1.90 16.38 -4.42
CA ALA A 128 -1.30 17.15 -5.51
C ALA A 128 -1.75 16.61 -6.89
N ALA A 129 -1.66 15.30 -7.10
CA ALA A 129 -2.07 14.68 -8.37
C ALA A 129 -3.56 14.87 -8.66
N LEU A 130 -4.42 14.76 -7.67
CA LEU A 130 -5.86 15.00 -7.82
C LEU A 130 -6.15 16.47 -8.12
N LYS A 131 -5.44 17.40 -7.48
CA LYS A 131 -5.57 18.84 -7.73
C LYS A 131 -5.17 19.22 -9.17
N ASP A 132 -4.17 18.55 -9.73
CA ASP A 132 -3.67 18.81 -11.08
C ASP A 132 -4.48 18.08 -12.16
N ALA A 133 -5.34 17.13 -11.77
CA ALA A 133 -6.19 16.40 -12.70
C ALA A 133 -7.33 17.24 -13.26
N ALA A 134 -7.78 16.91 -14.47
CA ALA A 134 -8.94 17.56 -15.06
C ALA A 134 -10.21 17.27 -14.24
N PRO A 135 -11.09 18.25 -13.99
CA PRO A 135 -12.31 18.04 -13.21
C PRO A 135 -13.22 16.91 -13.73
N ALA A 136 -13.22 16.68 -15.04
CA ALA A 136 -13.96 15.58 -15.66
C ALA A 136 -13.39 14.20 -15.30
N ASP A 137 -12.10 14.10 -14.98
CA ASP A 137 -11.48 12.85 -14.58
C ASP A 137 -11.81 12.49 -13.12
N LEU A 138 -12.07 13.50 -12.31
CA LEU A 138 -12.41 13.33 -10.90
C LEU A 138 -13.88 12.95 -10.65
N ARG A 139 -14.72 12.95 -11.69
CA ARG A 139 -16.14 12.53 -11.63
C ARG A 139 -16.35 11.08 -12.08
N ASP A 140 -15.32 10.45 -12.60
CA ASP A 140 -15.35 9.09 -13.14
C ASP A 140 -14.40 8.19 -12.36
N GLU A 141 -14.92 7.08 -11.83
CA GLU A 141 -14.18 6.12 -11.03
C GLU A 141 -12.91 5.62 -11.73
N ARG A 142 -13.02 5.20 -12.99
CA ARG A 142 -11.89 4.63 -13.72
C ARG A 142 -10.81 5.65 -14.03
N ARG A 143 -11.21 6.90 -14.22
CA ARG A 143 -10.29 8.01 -14.48
C ARG A 143 -9.60 8.44 -13.20
N THR A 144 -10.31 8.57 -12.08
CA THR A 144 -9.73 8.81 -10.76
C THR A 144 -8.72 7.73 -10.40
N LEU A 145 -9.06 6.45 -10.60
CA LEU A 145 -8.13 5.34 -10.42
C LEU A 145 -6.87 5.48 -11.28
N ARG A 146 -6.98 5.93 -12.52
CA ARG A 146 -5.79 6.13 -13.38
C ARG A 146 -4.90 7.24 -12.87
N VAL A 147 -5.47 8.34 -12.37
CA VAL A 147 -4.69 9.44 -11.77
C VAL A 147 -3.88 8.91 -10.59
N ILE A 148 -4.52 8.23 -9.64
CA ILE A 148 -3.85 7.73 -8.43
C ILE A 148 -2.81 6.64 -8.79
N LYS A 149 -3.17 5.67 -9.63
CA LYS A 149 -2.24 4.61 -10.08
C LYS A 149 -1.07 5.15 -10.89
N GLY A 150 -1.24 6.28 -11.55
CA GLY A 150 -0.16 6.98 -12.26
C GLY A 150 0.98 7.44 -11.35
N LEU A 151 0.76 7.52 -10.05
CA LEU A 151 1.79 7.80 -9.06
C LEU A 151 2.72 6.60 -8.78
N GLY A 152 2.37 5.38 -9.20
CA GLY A 152 3.21 4.19 -9.01
C GLY A 152 2.66 3.19 -8.01
N TYR A 153 1.48 3.39 -7.45
CA TYR A 153 0.85 2.39 -6.57
C TYR A 153 0.50 1.10 -7.32
N ALA A 154 0.66 -0.04 -6.64
CA ALA A 154 0.26 -1.33 -7.18
C ALA A 154 -1.26 -1.38 -7.46
N ARG A 155 -1.67 -2.18 -8.43
CA ARG A 155 -3.05 -2.18 -8.92
C ARG A 155 -4.08 -2.64 -7.89
N ASP A 156 -3.69 -3.56 -7.05
CA ASP A 156 -4.48 -4.20 -5.99
C ASP A 156 -4.53 -3.40 -4.69
N THR A 157 -3.68 -2.38 -4.55
CA THR A 157 -3.65 -1.52 -3.37
C THR A 157 -4.50 -0.25 -3.51
N VAL A 158 -5.08 0.01 -4.68
CA VAL A 158 -5.88 1.22 -4.95
C VAL A 158 -7.31 0.83 -5.32
N GLY A 159 -8.27 1.31 -4.53
CA GLY A 159 -9.69 1.19 -4.78
C GLY A 159 -10.33 2.54 -5.10
N ALA A 160 -11.42 2.50 -5.88
CA ALA A 160 -12.33 3.63 -6.02
C ALA A 160 -13.75 3.12 -6.26
N ARG A 161 -14.73 3.93 -5.92
CA ARG A 161 -16.14 3.68 -6.18
C ARG A 161 -16.90 4.99 -6.41
N GLN A 162 -17.92 4.95 -7.24
CA GLN A 162 -18.80 6.11 -7.38
C GLN A 162 -19.52 6.39 -6.05
N ALA A 163 -19.43 7.62 -5.57
CA ALA A 163 -20.02 8.06 -4.31
C ALA A 163 -21.20 9.03 -4.52
N GLY A 164 -21.42 9.48 -5.74
CA GLY A 164 -22.47 10.38 -6.15
C GLY A 164 -22.37 10.70 -7.65
N PRO A 165 -23.26 11.53 -8.20
CA PRO A 165 -23.24 11.87 -9.62
C PRO A 165 -21.90 12.48 -10.08
N ASP A 166 -21.27 13.26 -9.22
CA ASP A 166 -20.05 14.02 -9.51
C ASP A 166 -18.94 13.76 -8.48
N ALA A 167 -19.03 12.66 -7.72
CA ALA A 167 -18.09 12.34 -6.64
C ALA A 167 -17.66 10.88 -6.68
N VAL A 168 -16.36 10.67 -6.50
CA VAL A 168 -15.71 9.36 -6.40
C VAL A 168 -15.07 9.25 -5.03
N ALA A 169 -15.39 8.22 -4.26
CA ALA A 169 -14.63 7.82 -3.09
C ALA A 169 -13.49 6.89 -3.52
N TRP A 170 -12.33 7.07 -2.94
CA TRP A 170 -11.15 6.29 -3.25
C TRP A 170 -10.37 5.94 -1.98
N ASN A 171 -9.58 4.90 -2.07
CA ASN A 171 -8.67 4.47 -1.01
C ASN A 171 -7.38 3.91 -1.58
N VAL A 172 -6.32 4.02 -0.81
CA VAL A 172 -5.00 3.46 -1.10
C VAL A 172 -4.48 2.77 0.15
N PHE A 173 -4.03 1.53 0.02
CA PHE A 173 -3.21 0.86 1.02
C PHE A 173 -1.74 1.08 0.68
N VAL A 174 -0.96 1.64 1.59
CA VAL A 174 0.48 1.85 1.38
C VAL A 174 1.22 0.60 1.82
N ALA A 175 1.43 -0.32 0.88
CA ALA A 175 2.13 -1.56 1.14
C ALA A 175 3.51 -1.32 1.77
N GLY A 176 3.87 -2.10 2.77
CA GLY A 176 5.15 -2.00 3.51
C GLY A 176 5.25 -0.83 4.49
N ALA A 177 4.37 0.17 4.38
CA ALA A 177 4.33 1.29 5.32
C ALA A 177 3.11 1.25 6.26
N GLY A 178 2.14 0.38 5.99
CA GLY A 178 1.02 0.09 6.87
C GLY A 178 -0.23 0.96 6.73
N PRO A 179 -0.17 2.31 6.51
CA PRO A 179 -1.36 3.13 6.56
C PRO A 179 -2.27 2.96 5.35
N CYS A 180 -3.55 3.22 5.62
CA CYS A 180 -4.56 3.49 4.62
C CYS A 180 -4.71 4.99 4.39
N ILE A 181 -4.98 5.37 3.15
CA ILE A 181 -5.32 6.74 2.79
C ILE A 181 -6.66 6.67 2.07
N SER A 182 -7.64 7.36 2.58
CA SER A 182 -8.97 7.42 2.01
C SER A 182 -9.37 8.84 1.68
N GLY A 183 -10.22 9.01 0.69
CA GLY A 183 -10.69 10.34 0.34
C GLY A 183 -11.81 10.36 -0.68
N GLY A 184 -12.21 11.57 -1.04
CA GLY A 184 -13.24 11.82 -2.02
C GLY A 184 -12.89 12.97 -2.97
N THR A 185 -13.47 12.94 -4.16
CA THR A 185 -13.28 14.00 -5.16
C THR A 185 -14.40 15.04 -5.14
N GLY A 186 -15.44 14.84 -4.32
CA GLY A 186 -16.56 15.78 -4.17
C GLY A 186 -16.19 17.03 -3.37
N PRO A 187 -17.10 18.01 -3.26
CA PRO A 187 -16.87 19.26 -2.52
C PRO A 187 -16.51 19.05 -1.04
N ASP A 188 -17.06 18.01 -0.44
CA ASP A 188 -16.81 17.62 0.96
C ASP A 188 -15.73 16.54 1.07
N GLY A 189 -15.07 16.21 -0.04
CA GLY A 189 -14.06 15.18 -0.15
C GLY A 189 -12.74 15.62 0.47
N GLY A 190 -12.47 15.16 1.71
CA GLY A 190 -11.18 15.27 2.36
C GLY A 190 -10.25 14.12 2.00
N ILE A 191 -9.00 14.22 2.45
CA ILE A 191 -8.05 13.10 2.47
C ILE A 191 -7.76 12.78 3.93
N GLU A 192 -7.90 11.52 4.29
CA GLU A 192 -7.68 11.01 5.64
C GLU A 192 -6.63 9.91 5.61
N VAL A 193 -5.76 9.91 6.62
CA VAL A 193 -4.77 8.85 6.86
C VAL A 193 -5.21 8.09 8.10
N HIS A 194 -5.34 6.79 7.99
CA HIS A 194 -5.80 5.94 9.10
C HIS A 194 -5.18 4.54 9.02
N GLY A 195 -5.22 3.80 10.12
CA GLY A 195 -4.86 2.39 10.12
C GLY A 195 -5.88 1.55 9.34
N ALA A 196 -5.54 0.31 9.05
CA ALA A 196 -6.49 -0.59 8.42
C ALA A 196 -7.68 -0.89 9.36
N TYR A 197 -8.88 -0.96 8.82
CA TYR A 197 -10.03 -1.48 9.57
C TYR A 197 -9.83 -2.96 9.88
N LEU A 198 -10.25 -3.39 11.04
CA LEU A 198 -10.05 -4.77 11.50
C LEU A 198 -10.66 -5.83 10.57
N GLU A 199 -11.74 -5.49 9.88
CA GLU A 199 -12.45 -6.40 8.95
C GLU A 199 -12.53 -5.90 7.51
N GLY A 200 -11.97 -4.76 7.18
CA GLY A 200 -12.21 -4.12 5.88
C GLY A 200 -10.99 -3.64 5.12
N GLY A 201 -9.78 -3.78 5.65
CA GLY A 201 -8.62 -3.16 5.03
C GLY A 201 -8.75 -1.63 5.02
N CYS A 202 -8.62 -0.99 3.86
CA CYS A 202 -8.75 0.48 3.76
C CYS A 202 -10.17 0.96 3.46
N VAL A 203 -11.17 0.10 3.51
CA VAL A 203 -12.58 0.48 3.29
C VAL A 203 -13.36 0.23 4.57
N GLU A 204 -14.04 1.26 5.08
CA GLU A 204 -14.91 1.10 6.24
C GLU A 204 -16.01 0.07 5.93
N PRO A 205 -16.16 -0.99 6.75
CA PRO A 205 -17.17 -2.00 6.54
C PRO A 205 -18.60 -1.44 6.68
N VAL A 206 -19.47 -1.81 5.74
CA VAL A 206 -20.88 -1.39 5.73
C VAL A 206 -21.78 -2.40 6.46
N GLY A 207 -21.62 -2.54 7.73
CA GLY A 207 -22.45 -3.43 8.55
C GLY A 207 -21.61 -4.34 9.42
N GLY A 208 -22.15 -4.71 10.58
CA GLY A 208 -21.61 -5.73 11.47
C GLY A 208 -22.44 -7.00 11.38
N HIS A 209 -21.81 -8.10 11.68
CA HIS A 209 -22.46 -9.42 11.78
C HIS A 209 -23.05 -9.65 13.17
#